data_d1c7d657548e367b4a28c718c7f060ec
#
_entry.id   d1c7d657548e367b4a28c718c7f060ec
#
_cell.length_a   1.000
_cell.length_b   1.000
_cell.length_c   1.000
_cell.angle_alpha   90.00
_cell.angle_beta   90.00
_cell.angle_gamma   90.00
#
_symmetry.space_group_name_H-M   'P 1'
#
loop_
_entity.id
_entity.type
_entity.pdbx_description
1 polymer ?
#
loop_
_entity_poly.entity_id
_entity_poly.type
_entity_poly.pdbx_seq_one_letter_code
_entity_poly.pdbx_strand_id
1 'polypeptide(L)'
;MKIKNIIFISSILLLGFVVSGCTNSTDTSTNGDELMSKAVITAPDKIEVVHFHATQQCWSCITVGEYALKTIAEKFPEEYKNGTIVYKDINGELPENSAVVAKYQAGGSSLFVNAIRNGQDNIAEDINVWRYVSNESQFVSYFEKKLSGLLGK
;
A
#
# COMPACT_ATOMS: atom_id res chain seq x y z
N MET A 1 -44.74 17.75 -11.22
CA MET A 1 -45.14 19.06 -10.65
C MET A 1 -43.89 19.87 -10.33
N LYS A 2 -43.69 20.89 -11.18
CA LYS A 2 -42.94 22.16 -11.04
C LYS A 2 -41.47 22.15 -10.52
N ILE A 3 -40.67 22.40 -11.50
CA ILE A 3 -39.41 23.13 -11.70
C ILE A 3 -39.25 24.33 -10.76
N LYS A 4 -38.07 24.54 -10.19
CA LYS A 4 -37.54 25.89 -9.97
C LYS A 4 -36.03 25.94 -10.16
N ASN A 5 -35.64 26.46 -11.32
CA ASN A 5 -34.31 27.03 -11.60
C ASN A 5 -34.03 28.20 -10.65
N ILE A 6 -32.83 28.32 -10.17
CA ILE A 6 -32.27 29.62 -9.79
C ILE A 6 -30.87 29.71 -10.38
N ILE A 7 -30.81 30.56 -11.40
CA ILE A 7 -29.61 31.10 -12.02
C ILE A 7 -29.18 32.28 -11.13
N PHE A 8 -27.91 32.33 -10.72
CA PHE A 8 -27.28 33.58 -10.32
C PHE A 8 -26.03 33.83 -11.15
N ILE A 9 -26.18 34.92 -11.90
CA ILE A 9 -25.17 35.51 -12.79
C ILE A 9 -24.48 36.62 -12.01
N SER A 10 -23.19 36.80 -12.37
CA SER A 10 -22.45 38.07 -12.31
C SER A 10 -21.75 38.44 -11.00
N SER A 11 -20.43 38.62 -10.98
CA SER A 11 -19.85 39.90 -11.35
C SER A 11 -18.30 39.81 -11.44
N ILE A 12 -17.83 40.32 -12.54
CA ILE A 12 -16.42 40.62 -12.86
C ILE A 12 -15.99 41.83 -12.04
N LEU A 13 -14.78 41.77 -11.43
CA LEU A 13 -14.02 43.00 -11.18
C LEU A 13 -12.52 42.77 -11.37
N LEU A 14 -12.06 43.32 -12.49
CA LEU A 14 -10.62 43.56 -12.76
C LEU A 14 -10.11 44.70 -11.85
N LEU A 15 -8.99 44.52 -11.24
CA LEU A 15 -8.09 45.65 -10.97
C LEU A 15 -6.64 45.18 -11.02
N GLY A 16 -5.92 45.68 -12.01
CA GLY A 16 -4.48 45.50 -12.13
C GLY A 16 -3.73 46.47 -11.22
N PHE A 17 -2.59 46.00 -10.74
CA PHE A 17 -1.54 46.88 -10.29
C PHE A 17 -0.18 46.32 -10.72
N VAL A 18 0.45 47.06 -11.61
CA VAL A 18 1.84 46.89 -12.02
C VAL A 18 2.70 47.77 -11.07
N VAL A 19 3.69 47.14 -10.45
CA VAL A 19 4.81 47.92 -9.92
C VAL A 19 6.11 47.15 -10.23
N SER A 20 6.85 47.72 -11.15
CA SER A 20 8.27 47.41 -11.39
C SER A 20 9.13 47.90 -10.22
N GLY A 21 10.10 47.10 -9.85
CA GLY A 21 11.13 47.51 -8.92
C GLY A 21 12.33 46.57 -8.97
N CYS A 22 13.23 46.82 -9.91
CA CYS A 22 14.57 46.26 -9.84
C CYS A 22 15.36 46.99 -8.74
N THR A 23 15.97 46.26 -7.82
CA THR A 23 17.23 46.66 -7.20
C THR A 23 18.11 45.43 -6.94
N ASN A 24 19.27 45.60 -7.48
CA ASN A 24 20.45 44.75 -7.34
C ASN A 24 20.98 44.83 -5.89
N SER A 25 21.42 43.74 -5.30
CA SER A 25 22.71 43.65 -4.62
C SER A 25 22.87 42.43 -3.71
N THR A 26 23.92 41.69 -3.98
CA THR A 26 24.91 41.17 -3.04
C THR A 26 24.67 39.80 -2.43
N ASP A 27 25.55 38.91 -2.86
CA ASP A 27 25.93 37.64 -2.29
C ASP A 27 25.81 37.54 -0.77
N THR A 28 25.06 36.58 -0.31
CA THR A 28 25.37 35.89 0.93
C THR A 28 25.01 34.41 0.75
N SER A 29 26.05 33.63 0.58
CA SER A 29 26.05 32.17 0.68
C SER A 29 25.50 31.81 2.06
N THR A 30 24.23 31.40 2.09
CA THR A 30 23.68 30.73 3.25
C THR A 30 23.36 29.34 2.82
N ASN A 31 24.16 28.39 3.28
CA ASN A 31 23.91 26.99 3.23
C ASN A 31 22.50 26.74 3.78
N GLY A 32 21.52 26.68 2.89
CA GLY A 32 20.21 26.12 3.17
C GLY A 32 20.39 24.63 3.34
N ASP A 33 20.60 24.22 4.57
CA ASP A 33 20.45 22.86 5.03
C ASP A 33 18.96 22.51 4.80
N GLU A 34 18.68 21.98 3.63
CA GLU A 34 17.41 21.37 3.31
C GLU A 34 17.31 20.13 4.18
N LEU A 35 16.85 20.32 5.40
CA LEU A 35 16.37 19.27 6.26
C LEU A 35 15.21 18.57 5.52
N MET A 36 15.58 17.72 4.56
CA MET A 36 14.72 16.64 4.14
C MET A 36 14.39 15.88 5.43
N SER A 37 13.27 16.22 6.01
CA SER A 37 12.65 15.42 7.06
C SER A 37 12.47 14.02 6.49
N LYS A 38 13.49 13.20 6.71
CA LYS A 38 13.42 11.75 6.47
C LYS A 38 12.31 11.28 7.41
N ALA A 39 11.10 11.15 6.85
CA ALA A 39 10.00 10.58 7.58
C ALA A 39 10.53 9.28 8.19
N VAL A 40 10.64 9.24 9.49
CA VAL A 40 11.00 8.03 10.22
C VAL A 40 9.83 7.10 9.99
N ILE A 41 9.97 6.23 8.98
CA ILE A 41 9.00 5.18 8.73
C ILE A 41 9.21 4.21 9.89
N THR A 42 8.42 4.36 10.94
CA THR A 42 8.39 3.41 12.05
C THR A 42 7.96 2.03 11.52
N ALA A 43 8.58 0.98 12.04
CA ALA A 43 8.15 -0.37 11.74
C ALA A 43 6.65 -0.52 12.04
N PRO A 44 5.90 -1.34 11.29
CA PRO A 44 4.49 -1.56 11.57
C PRO A 44 4.29 -2.32 12.87
N ASP A 45 3.17 -2.08 13.53
CA ASP A 45 2.75 -2.84 14.70
C ASP A 45 2.42 -4.29 14.31
N LYS A 46 1.93 -4.45 13.08
CA LYS A 46 1.53 -5.74 12.51
C LYS A 46 1.54 -5.70 11.00
N ILE A 47 1.91 -6.81 10.38
CA ILE A 47 1.77 -7.05 8.95
C ILE A 47 0.78 -8.19 8.74
N GLU A 48 -0.32 -7.92 8.04
CA GLU A 48 -1.23 -8.97 7.57
C GLU A 48 -0.92 -9.26 6.10
N VAL A 49 -0.53 -10.50 5.83
CA VAL A 49 -0.42 -11.04 4.47
C VAL A 49 -1.67 -11.85 4.20
N VAL A 50 -2.46 -11.39 3.23
CA VAL A 50 -3.76 -12.00 2.93
C VAL A 50 -3.77 -12.48 1.49
N HIS A 51 -3.88 -13.80 1.32
CA HIS A 51 -4.09 -14.44 0.04
C HIS A 51 -5.60 -14.65 -0.16
N PHE A 52 -6.14 -14.02 -1.19
CA PHE A 52 -7.51 -14.28 -1.63
C PHE A 52 -7.50 -15.25 -2.81
N HIS A 53 -8.47 -16.15 -2.81
CA HIS A 53 -8.63 -17.14 -3.87
C HIS A 53 -10.11 -17.45 -4.12
N ALA A 54 -10.40 -18.04 -5.26
CA ALA A 54 -11.70 -18.62 -5.59
C ALA A 54 -11.79 -20.08 -5.07
N THR A 55 -13.00 -20.64 -5.02
CA THR A 55 -13.22 -22.06 -4.69
C THR A 55 -12.49 -22.99 -5.67
N GLN A 56 -12.50 -22.62 -6.94
CA GLN A 56 -11.73 -23.29 -7.99
C GLN A 56 -10.44 -22.51 -8.24
N GLN A 57 -9.33 -23.03 -7.75
CA GLN A 57 -8.03 -22.37 -7.90
C GLN A 57 -7.25 -22.91 -9.10
N CYS A 58 -6.60 -22.01 -9.85
CA CYS A 58 -5.60 -22.38 -10.83
C CYS A 58 -4.26 -22.70 -10.15
N TRP A 59 -3.36 -23.40 -10.86
CA TRP A 59 -2.04 -23.73 -10.34
C TRP A 59 -1.29 -22.48 -9.82
N SER A 60 -1.22 -21.43 -10.60
CA SER A 60 -0.54 -20.19 -10.17
C SER A 60 -1.20 -19.52 -8.97
N CYS A 61 -2.52 -19.65 -8.84
CA CYS A 61 -3.24 -19.10 -7.68
C CYS A 61 -2.81 -19.82 -6.39
N ILE A 62 -2.79 -21.15 -6.41
CA ILE A 62 -2.32 -21.97 -5.28
C ILE A 62 -0.86 -21.63 -4.95
N THR A 63 0.00 -21.59 -5.96
CA THR A 63 1.44 -21.36 -5.81
C THR A 63 1.76 -20.02 -5.13
N VAL A 64 1.02 -18.94 -5.44
CA VAL A 64 1.22 -17.64 -4.78
C VAL A 64 0.98 -17.76 -3.27
N GLY A 65 -0.10 -18.40 -2.87
CA GLY A 65 -0.42 -18.61 -1.45
C GLY A 65 0.64 -19.46 -0.73
N GLU A 66 1.02 -20.59 -1.33
CA GLU A 66 2.02 -21.51 -0.79
C GLU A 66 3.39 -20.84 -0.63
N TYR A 67 3.88 -20.13 -1.66
CA TYR A 67 5.17 -19.48 -1.60
C TYR A 67 5.19 -18.29 -0.63
N ALA A 68 4.08 -17.55 -0.51
CA ALA A 68 3.96 -16.50 0.47
C ALA A 68 4.04 -17.05 1.91
N LEU A 69 3.25 -18.10 2.21
CA LEU A 69 3.29 -18.76 3.52
C LEU A 69 4.66 -19.36 3.81
N LYS A 70 5.27 -20.05 2.84
CA LYS A 70 6.61 -20.61 2.95
C LYS A 70 7.63 -19.53 3.28
N THR A 71 7.61 -18.41 2.55
CA THR A 71 8.53 -17.29 2.81
C THR A 71 8.40 -16.78 4.24
N ILE A 72 7.17 -16.60 4.72
CA ILE A 72 6.91 -16.14 6.09
C ILE A 72 7.44 -17.15 7.11
N ALA A 73 7.12 -18.43 6.94
CA ALA A 73 7.52 -19.47 7.89
C ALA A 73 9.03 -19.68 7.96
N GLU A 74 9.75 -19.58 6.83
CA GLU A 74 11.17 -19.84 6.76
C GLU A 74 12.04 -18.61 7.07
N LYS A 75 11.59 -17.41 6.67
CA LYS A 75 12.39 -16.17 6.75
C LYS A 75 12.01 -15.28 7.94
N PHE A 76 10.81 -15.44 8.47
CA PHE A 76 10.26 -14.63 9.55
C PHE A 76 9.62 -15.49 10.66
N PRO A 77 10.27 -16.59 11.11
CA PRO A 77 9.65 -17.50 12.05
C PRO A 77 9.27 -16.85 13.39
N GLU A 78 10.07 -15.89 13.87
CA GLU A 78 9.78 -15.19 15.12
C GLU A 78 8.61 -14.21 14.97
N GLU A 79 8.59 -13.44 13.86
CA GLU A 79 7.50 -12.50 13.58
C GLU A 79 6.16 -13.23 13.30
N TYR A 80 6.24 -14.40 12.69
CA TYR A 80 5.08 -15.25 12.46
C TYR A 80 4.57 -15.86 13.76
N LYS A 81 5.46 -16.36 14.62
CA LYS A 81 5.14 -16.96 15.91
C LYS A 81 4.53 -15.95 16.88
N ASN A 82 5.07 -14.74 16.96
CA ASN A 82 4.63 -13.71 17.88
C ASN A 82 3.45 -12.86 17.34
N GLY A 83 3.03 -13.09 16.08
CA GLY A 83 1.89 -12.42 15.46
C GLY A 83 2.20 -11.02 14.89
N THR A 84 3.48 -10.63 14.82
CA THR A 84 3.90 -9.41 14.08
C THR A 84 3.61 -9.57 12.59
N ILE A 85 3.82 -10.78 12.05
CA ILE A 85 3.33 -11.16 10.71
C ILE A 85 2.23 -12.21 10.88
N VAL A 86 1.10 -11.97 10.23
CA VAL A 86 -0.02 -12.92 10.19
C VAL A 86 -0.33 -13.25 8.74
N TYR A 87 -0.43 -14.54 8.42
CA TYR A 87 -0.89 -15.03 7.14
C TYR A 87 -2.37 -15.44 7.21
N LYS A 88 -3.13 -15.06 6.20
CA LYS A 88 -4.54 -15.45 6.04
C LYS A 88 -4.76 -15.96 4.62
N ASP A 89 -5.39 -17.12 4.52
CA ASP A 89 -5.83 -17.72 3.26
C ASP A 89 -7.36 -17.66 3.20
N ILE A 90 -7.92 -16.93 2.24
CA ILE A 90 -9.33 -16.54 2.24
C ILE A 90 -9.98 -16.88 0.91
N ASN A 91 -10.95 -17.78 0.96
CA ASN A 91 -11.83 -17.99 -0.18
C ASN A 91 -12.81 -16.80 -0.30
N GLY A 92 -12.57 -15.95 -1.30
CA GLY A 92 -13.36 -14.72 -1.51
C GLY A 92 -14.78 -14.94 -2.02
N GLU A 93 -15.12 -16.17 -2.44
CA GLU A 93 -16.48 -16.51 -2.94
C GLU A 93 -17.42 -16.91 -1.80
N LEU A 94 -16.90 -17.18 -0.60
CA LEU A 94 -17.73 -17.57 0.54
C LEU A 94 -18.41 -16.34 1.17
N PRO A 95 -19.73 -16.39 1.40
CA PRO A 95 -20.49 -15.25 1.94
C PRO A 95 -19.95 -14.72 3.28
N GLU A 96 -19.44 -15.59 4.14
CA GLU A 96 -18.84 -15.23 5.43
C GLU A 96 -17.59 -14.36 5.29
N ASN A 97 -16.92 -14.39 4.13
CA ASN A 97 -15.72 -13.61 3.84
C ASN A 97 -16.01 -12.26 3.16
N SER A 98 -17.29 -11.96 2.88
CA SER A 98 -17.69 -10.74 2.14
C SER A 98 -17.16 -9.44 2.77
N ALA A 99 -17.15 -9.35 4.09
CA ALA A 99 -16.66 -8.17 4.79
C ALA A 99 -15.15 -7.95 4.59
N VAL A 100 -14.34 -9.01 4.65
CA VAL A 100 -12.89 -8.91 4.44
C VAL A 100 -12.57 -8.69 2.95
N VAL A 101 -13.30 -9.31 2.05
CA VAL A 101 -13.20 -9.05 0.59
C VAL A 101 -13.46 -7.58 0.29
N ALA A 102 -14.53 -7.00 0.85
CA ALA A 102 -14.84 -5.59 0.70
C ALA A 102 -13.77 -4.68 1.32
N LYS A 103 -13.26 -5.01 2.51
CA LYS A 103 -12.18 -4.26 3.17
C LYS A 103 -10.93 -4.16 2.28
N TYR A 104 -10.52 -5.27 1.68
CA TYR A 104 -9.33 -5.33 0.82
C TYR A 104 -9.61 -4.95 -0.63
N GLN A 105 -10.87 -4.78 -1.02
CA GLN A 105 -11.31 -4.59 -2.41
C GLN A 105 -10.79 -5.70 -3.33
N ALA A 106 -10.76 -6.94 -2.81
CA ALA A 106 -10.25 -8.07 -3.55
C ALA A 106 -11.21 -8.48 -4.66
N GLY A 107 -10.74 -8.45 -5.91
CA GLY A 107 -11.53 -8.76 -7.11
C GLY A 107 -11.34 -10.18 -7.66
N GLY A 108 -10.59 -11.03 -6.94
CA GLY A 108 -10.25 -12.40 -7.36
C GLY A 108 -9.01 -12.92 -6.65
N SER A 109 -8.32 -13.89 -7.26
CA SER A 109 -7.06 -14.40 -6.69
C SER A 109 -6.01 -13.29 -6.64
N SER A 110 -5.53 -13.00 -5.45
CA SER A 110 -4.64 -11.86 -5.18
C SER A 110 -3.87 -12.02 -3.88
N LEU A 111 -2.71 -11.40 -3.78
CA LEU A 111 -1.94 -11.33 -2.54
C LEU A 111 -1.87 -9.88 -2.07
N PHE A 112 -2.36 -9.62 -0.87
CA PHE A 112 -2.29 -8.31 -0.24
C PHE A 112 -1.34 -8.32 0.94
N VAL A 113 -0.69 -7.18 1.14
CA VAL A 113 0.10 -6.89 2.33
C VAL A 113 -0.47 -5.65 2.99
N ASN A 114 -0.92 -5.79 4.23
CA ASN A 114 -1.42 -4.70 5.03
C ASN A 114 -0.43 -4.41 6.18
N ALA A 115 0.29 -3.30 6.07
CA ALA A 115 1.20 -2.84 7.10
C ALA A 115 0.46 -1.89 8.06
N ILE A 116 0.01 -2.42 9.19
CA ILE A 116 -0.74 -1.67 10.20
C ILE A 116 0.22 -0.86 11.06
N ARG A 117 0.00 0.46 11.14
CA ARG A 117 0.80 1.38 11.96
C ARG A 117 -0.13 2.25 12.79
N ASN A 118 0.10 2.29 14.10
CA ASN A 118 -0.77 3.04 15.04
C ASN A 118 -2.25 2.70 14.87
N GLY A 119 -2.55 1.41 14.62
CA GLY A 119 -3.89 0.92 14.39
C GLY A 119 -4.52 1.28 13.03
N GLN A 120 -3.77 1.94 12.14
CA GLN A 120 -4.23 2.30 10.80
C GLN A 120 -3.77 1.28 9.76
N ASP A 121 -4.72 0.84 8.94
CA ASP A 121 -4.46 -0.04 7.81
C ASP A 121 -3.68 0.68 6.70
N ASN A 122 -2.70 -0.01 6.12
CA ASN A 122 -2.00 0.39 4.91
C ASN A 122 -1.98 -0.79 3.95
N ILE A 123 -3.11 -0.99 3.28
CA ILE A 123 -3.40 -2.14 2.43
C ILE A 123 -2.84 -1.89 1.03
N ALA A 124 -2.05 -2.83 0.51
CA ALA A 124 -1.56 -2.81 -0.85
C ALA A 124 -1.59 -4.21 -1.46
N GLU A 125 -2.12 -4.33 -2.68
CA GLU A 125 -2.00 -5.55 -3.45
C GLU A 125 -0.58 -5.70 -3.98
N ASP A 126 -0.02 -6.91 -3.90
CA ASP A 126 1.27 -7.24 -4.49
C ASP A 126 1.11 -7.94 -5.84
N ILE A 127 0.88 -7.15 -6.87
CA ILE A 127 0.75 -7.67 -8.24
C ILE A 127 2.06 -8.24 -8.80
N ASN A 128 3.22 -7.92 -8.20
CA ASN A 128 4.51 -8.38 -8.72
C ASN A 128 4.78 -9.85 -8.42
N VAL A 129 4.12 -10.43 -7.42
CA VAL A 129 4.30 -11.87 -7.07
C VAL A 129 4.01 -12.79 -8.26
N TRP A 130 3.07 -12.38 -9.13
CA TRP A 130 2.69 -13.15 -10.32
C TRP A 130 3.83 -13.35 -11.32
N ARG A 131 4.86 -12.51 -11.28
CA ARG A 131 6.05 -12.63 -12.14
C ARG A 131 6.96 -13.77 -11.72
N TYR A 132 6.81 -14.26 -10.49
CA TYR A 132 7.74 -15.20 -9.87
C TYR A 132 7.10 -16.56 -9.58
N VAL A 133 5.84 -16.79 -9.94
CA VAL A 133 5.13 -18.07 -9.66
C VAL A 133 5.82 -19.31 -10.27
N SER A 134 6.57 -19.14 -11.35
CA SER A 134 7.33 -20.23 -11.98
C SER A 134 8.72 -20.46 -11.39
N ASN A 135 9.14 -19.64 -10.42
CA ASN A 135 10.48 -19.74 -9.81
C ASN A 135 10.41 -19.43 -8.32
N GLU A 136 10.33 -20.50 -7.51
CA GLU A 136 10.19 -20.40 -6.05
C GLU A 136 11.28 -19.55 -5.41
N SER A 137 12.54 -19.75 -5.78
CA SER A 137 13.66 -19.03 -5.15
C SER A 137 13.59 -17.53 -5.42
N GLN A 138 13.17 -17.12 -6.63
CA GLN A 138 12.96 -15.71 -6.94
C GLN A 138 11.76 -15.13 -6.21
N PHE A 139 10.67 -15.90 -6.08
CA PHE A 139 9.51 -15.49 -5.30
C PHE A 139 9.88 -15.25 -3.84
N VAL A 140 10.53 -16.24 -3.22
CA VAL A 140 10.97 -16.16 -1.81
C VAL A 140 11.88 -14.96 -1.60
N SER A 141 12.90 -14.78 -2.46
CA SER A 141 13.82 -13.64 -2.36
C SER A 141 13.13 -12.28 -2.51
N TYR A 142 12.21 -12.16 -3.48
CA TYR A 142 11.42 -10.96 -3.69
C TYR A 142 10.55 -10.62 -2.47
N PHE A 143 9.81 -11.63 -1.98
CA PHE A 143 8.83 -11.43 -0.92
C PHE A 143 9.52 -11.23 0.45
N GLU A 144 10.63 -11.93 0.70
CA GLU A 144 11.51 -11.68 1.86
C GLU A 144 11.99 -10.24 1.89
N LYS A 145 12.53 -9.73 0.77
CA LYS A 145 12.99 -8.34 0.67
C LYS A 145 11.85 -7.35 0.95
N LYS A 146 10.65 -7.61 0.43
CA LYS A 146 9.49 -6.76 0.65
C LYS A 146 9.10 -6.70 2.14
N LEU A 147 8.97 -7.85 2.79
CA LEU A 147 8.60 -7.91 4.21
C LEU A 147 9.69 -7.34 5.12
N SER A 148 10.98 -7.62 4.83
CA SER A 148 12.11 -7.02 5.54
C SER A 148 12.10 -5.50 5.46
N GLY A 149 11.88 -4.95 4.27
CA GLY A 149 11.77 -3.50 4.10
C GLY A 149 10.61 -2.87 4.90
N LEU A 150 9.47 -3.57 5.02
CA LEU A 150 8.37 -3.11 5.86
C LEU A 150 8.71 -3.15 7.35
N LEU A 151 9.46 -4.16 7.79
CA LEU A 151 9.92 -4.33 9.17
C LEU A 151 11.10 -3.42 9.54
N GLY A 152 11.68 -2.73 8.55
CA GLY A 152 12.87 -1.89 8.77
C GLY A 152 14.18 -2.68 8.97
N LYS A 153 14.26 -3.89 8.38
CA LYS A 153 15.41 -4.81 8.45
C LYS A 153 16.24 -4.80 7.17
#